data_749cb426780d772a450deb42534a6b56
#
_entry.id   749cb426780d772a450deb42534a6b56
#
_cell.length_a   1.000
_cell.length_b   1.000
_cell.length_c   1.000
_cell.angle_alpha   90.00
_cell.angle_beta   90.00
_cell.angle_gamma   90.00
#
_symmetry.space_group_name_H-M   'P 1'
#
loop_
_entity.id
_entity.type
_entity.pdbx_description
1 polymer ?
#
loop_
_entity_poly.entity_id
_entity_poly.type
_entity_poly.pdbx_seq_one_letter_code
_entity_poly.pdbx_strand_id
1 'polypeptide(L)'
;NSLKSLCSESFTSVSAPIQYAAVEAYTGDYSNYLERVKKILFTIGMYVYEKLKSNTINISKPEGGFYLFPEFLNAKFPSSADLCKEILEKTGVALLPGSDFGIDRKRMIARLSYTDFDGEKFLKNTSGSKNLDTDDLKKYAPNIVDGTTKLKKWSNAL
;
A
#
# COMPACT_ATOMS: atom_id res chain seq x y z
N ASN A 1 0.12 26.22 22.66
CA ASN A 1 0.93 27.36 22.16
C ASN A 1 2.23 26.89 21.45
N SER A 2 2.95 25.89 21.94
CA SER A 2 4.20 25.39 21.36
C SER A 2 4.07 24.89 19.91
N LEU A 3 2.98 24.19 19.59
CA LEU A 3 2.66 23.74 18.22
C LEU A 3 2.44 24.91 17.26
N LYS A 4 1.74 25.96 17.70
CA LYS A 4 1.56 27.18 16.88
C LYS A 4 2.87 27.88 16.58
N SER A 5 3.76 28.02 17.57
CA SER A 5 5.08 28.60 17.37
C SER A 5 5.93 27.77 16.41
N LEU A 6 5.95 26.44 16.58
CA LEU A 6 6.68 25.53 15.70
C LEU A 6 6.17 25.61 14.25
N CYS A 7 4.85 25.62 14.06
CA CYS A 7 4.24 25.76 12.73
C CYS A 7 4.58 27.13 12.11
N SER A 8 4.55 28.21 12.89
CA SER A 8 4.87 29.56 12.42
C SER A 8 6.33 29.71 11.97
N GLU A 9 7.24 28.95 12.58
CA GLU A 9 8.66 28.97 12.21
C GLU A 9 9.00 27.98 11.09
N SER A 10 8.19 26.94 10.91
CA SER A 10 8.42 25.88 9.91
C SER A 10 7.71 26.16 8.58
N PHE A 11 6.48 26.63 8.63
CA PHE A 11 5.68 27.01 7.44
C PHE A 11 4.59 28.03 7.85
N THR A 12 4.40 29.05 7.04
CA THR A 12 3.42 30.12 7.32
C THR A 12 2.12 29.93 6.54
N SER A 13 2.22 29.47 5.30
CA SER A 13 1.07 29.28 4.41
C SER A 13 1.39 28.27 3.32
N VAL A 14 0.34 27.67 2.76
CA VAL A 14 0.48 26.82 1.56
C VAL A 14 0.85 27.72 0.38
N SER A 15 1.75 27.23 -0.48
CA SER A 15 2.18 27.92 -1.69
C SER A 15 0.97 28.33 -2.56
N ALA A 16 0.93 29.59 -3.03
CA ALA A 16 -0.17 30.10 -3.83
C ALA A 16 -0.46 29.26 -5.11
N PRO A 17 0.53 28.83 -5.90
CA PRO A 17 0.28 27.93 -7.03
C PRO A 17 -0.44 26.64 -6.64
N ILE A 18 -0.10 26.07 -5.48
CA ILE A 18 -0.77 24.86 -4.96
C ILE A 18 -2.21 25.15 -4.55
N GLN A 19 -2.50 26.34 -3.99
CA GLN A 19 -3.87 26.73 -3.67
C GLN A 19 -4.74 26.84 -4.93
N TYR A 20 -4.23 27.44 -6.01
CA TYR A 20 -4.93 27.49 -7.30
C TYR A 20 -5.16 26.09 -7.89
N ALA A 21 -4.14 25.23 -7.85
CA ALA A 21 -4.30 23.84 -8.27
C ALA A 21 -5.35 23.08 -7.44
N ALA A 22 -5.41 23.36 -6.13
CA ALA A 22 -6.43 22.77 -5.26
C ALA A 22 -7.85 23.23 -5.61
N VAL A 23 -8.05 24.50 -6.03
CA VAL A 23 -9.36 24.95 -6.51
C VAL A 23 -9.82 24.08 -7.68
N GLU A 24 -8.97 23.88 -8.68
CA GLU A 24 -9.29 23.00 -9.82
C GLU A 24 -9.57 21.56 -9.37
N ALA A 25 -8.74 21.00 -8.50
CA ALA A 25 -8.91 19.64 -8.00
C ALA A 25 -10.22 19.40 -7.23
N TYR A 26 -10.76 20.43 -6.55
CA TYR A 26 -11.99 20.34 -5.77
C TYR A 26 -13.25 20.76 -6.54
N THR A 27 -13.14 21.51 -7.63
CA THR A 27 -14.28 22.01 -8.40
C THR A 27 -14.44 21.31 -9.74
N GLY A 28 -13.40 20.68 -10.28
CA GLY A 28 -13.43 19.92 -11.53
C GLY A 28 -14.18 18.60 -11.40
N ASP A 29 -14.76 18.11 -12.48
CA ASP A 29 -15.37 16.78 -12.52
C ASP A 29 -14.34 15.71 -12.90
N TYR A 30 -13.88 14.98 -11.90
CA TYR A 30 -12.94 13.86 -12.03
C TYR A 30 -13.59 12.50 -11.76
N SER A 31 -14.91 12.42 -11.75
CA SER A 31 -15.69 11.23 -11.37
C SER A 31 -15.23 9.98 -12.12
N ASN A 32 -15.11 10.05 -13.44
CA ASN A 32 -14.65 8.90 -14.25
C ASN A 32 -13.23 8.46 -13.89
N TYR A 33 -12.30 9.40 -13.70
CA TYR A 33 -10.94 9.08 -13.28
C TYR A 33 -10.93 8.41 -11.91
N LEU A 34 -11.66 8.96 -10.95
CA LEU A 34 -11.72 8.44 -9.58
C LEU A 34 -12.35 7.05 -9.51
N GLU A 35 -13.41 6.79 -10.27
CA GLU A 35 -14.02 5.46 -10.35
C GLU A 35 -13.04 4.42 -10.90
N ARG A 36 -12.29 4.75 -11.93
CA ARG A 36 -11.30 3.86 -12.51
C ARG A 36 -10.13 3.58 -11.55
N VAL A 37 -9.61 4.62 -10.90
CA VAL A 37 -8.53 4.48 -9.90
C VAL A 37 -9.00 3.62 -8.72
N LYS A 38 -10.20 3.88 -8.18
CA LYS A 38 -10.79 3.07 -7.10
C LYS A 38 -10.90 1.60 -7.51
N LYS A 39 -11.37 1.32 -8.71
CA LYS A 39 -11.50 -0.05 -9.22
C LYS A 39 -10.15 -0.76 -9.33
N ILE A 40 -9.12 -0.08 -9.85
CA ILE A 40 -7.76 -0.62 -9.96
C ILE A 40 -7.21 -0.93 -8.57
N LEU A 41 -7.22 0.05 -7.66
CA LEU A 41 -6.69 -0.13 -6.30
C LEU A 41 -7.46 -1.20 -5.51
N PHE A 42 -8.78 -1.24 -5.62
CA PHE A 42 -9.60 -2.28 -5.00
C PHE A 42 -9.21 -3.67 -5.51
N THR A 43 -9.08 -3.85 -6.83
CA THR A 43 -8.73 -5.15 -7.42
C THR A 43 -7.35 -5.61 -6.98
N ILE A 44 -6.35 -4.72 -6.98
CA ILE A 44 -5.00 -5.03 -6.52
C ILE A 44 -5.01 -5.35 -5.02
N GLY A 45 -5.65 -4.52 -4.21
CA GLY A 45 -5.73 -4.71 -2.76
C GLY A 45 -6.40 -6.04 -2.38
N MET A 46 -7.49 -6.39 -3.06
CA MET A 46 -8.17 -7.69 -2.88
C MET A 46 -7.29 -8.86 -3.29
N TYR A 47 -6.58 -8.74 -4.41
CA TYR A 47 -5.62 -9.77 -4.83
C TYR A 47 -4.55 -10.01 -3.77
N VAL A 48 -3.91 -8.95 -3.27
CA VAL A 48 -2.88 -9.06 -2.22
C VAL A 48 -3.46 -9.67 -0.95
N TYR A 49 -4.63 -9.21 -0.52
CA TYR A 49 -5.33 -9.75 0.64
C TYR A 49 -5.59 -11.25 0.50
N GLU A 50 -6.20 -11.69 -0.59
CA GLU A 50 -6.56 -13.10 -0.81
C GLU A 50 -5.32 -14.01 -0.92
N LYS A 51 -4.26 -13.51 -1.53
CA LYS A 51 -2.99 -14.26 -1.63
C LYS A 51 -2.25 -14.37 -0.31
N LEU A 52 -2.24 -13.32 0.50
CA LEU A 52 -1.48 -13.31 1.76
C LEU A 52 -2.24 -13.95 2.91
N LYS A 53 -3.56 -13.75 3.02
CA LYS A 53 -4.38 -14.31 4.10
C LYS A 53 -4.17 -15.83 4.23
N SER A 54 -3.78 -16.27 5.41
CA SER A 54 -3.46 -17.68 5.69
C SER A 54 -3.31 -17.94 7.18
N ASN A 55 -2.93 -19.17 7.52
CA ASN A 55 -2.61 -19.55 8.90
C ASN A 55 -1.28 -18.93 9.40
N THR A 56 -0.43 -18.42 8.50
CA THR A 56 0.84 -17.77 8.84
C THR A 56 0.78 -16.24 8.76
N ILE A 57 -0.22 -15.68 8.10
CA ILE A 57 -0.40 -14.24 7.95
C ILE A 57 -1.84 -13.86 8.28
N ASN A 58 -2.01 -13.06 9.34
CA ASN A 58 -3.26 -12.40 9.64
C ASN A 58 -3.29 -11.02 8.97
N ILE A 59 -4.33 -10.73 8.22
CA ILE A 59 -4.47 -9.49 7.45
C ILE A 59 -5.95 -9.13 7.32
N SER A 60 -6.27 -7.86 7.47
CA SER A 60 -7.65 -7.36 7.28
C SER A 60 -7.93 -7.10 5.80
N LYS A 61 -9.20 -7.27 5.42
CA LYS A 61 -9.67 -6.91 4.09
C LYS A 61 -9.52 -5.41 3.87
N PRO A 62 -9.03 -4.97 2.70
CA PRO A 62 -8.93 -3.54 2.41
C PRO A 62 -10.33 -2.91 2.25
N GLU A 63 -10.56 -1.82 2.97
CA GLU A 63 -11.79 -1.01 2.87
C GLU A 63 -11.53 0.32 2.14
N GLY A 64 -10.27 0.67 1.90
CA GLY A 64 -9.86 1.87 1.18
C GLY A 64 -8.35 2.08 1.19
N GLY A 65 -7.91 3.13 0.54
CA GLY A 65 -6.49 3.47 0.44
C GLY A 65 -5.69 2.46 -0.40
N PHE A 66 -4.41 2.33 -0.08
CA PHE A 66 -3.45 1.47 -0.78
C PHE A 66 -2.43 0.83 0.16
N TYR A 67 -2.80 0.68 1.44
CA TYR A 67 -1.98 0.05 2.48
C TYR A 67 -2.71 -1.12 3.11
N LEU A 68 -1.94 -2.14 3.47
CA LEU A 68 -2.36 -3.27 4.29
C LEU A 68 -1.38 -3.44 5.45
N PHE A 69 -1.83 -4.05 6.54
CA PHE A 69 -1.01 -4.32 7.72
C PHE A 69 -1.00 -5.82 8.03
N PRO A 70 -0.25 -6.63 7.27
CA PRO A 70 -0.08 -8.04 7.57
C PRO A 70 0.66 -8.25 8.89
N GLU A 71 0.15 -9.16 9.72
CA GLU A 71 0.80 -9.70 10.91
C GLU A 71 1.30 -11.12 10.61
N PHE A 72 2.59 -11.32 10.78
CA PHE A 72 3.27 -12.60 10.51
C PHE A 72 3.30 -13.45 11.78
N LEU A 73 2.35 -14.38 11.91
CA LEU A 73 2.04 -15.09 13.15
C LEU A 73 3.16 -16.03 13.64
N ASN A 74 3.90 -16.63 12.72
CA ASN A 74 5.01 -17.54 13.04
C ASN A 74 6.37 -16.84 13.12
N ALA A 75 6.46 -15.57 12.77
CA ALA A 75 7.70 -14.81 12.78
C ALA A 75 8.15 -14.51 14.22
N LYS A 76 9.43 -14.79 14.52
CA LYS A 76 10.02 -14.57 15.84
C LYS A 76 11.29 -13.72 15.69
N PHE A 77 11.11 -12.42 15.65
CA PHE A 77 12.20 -11.45 15.58
C PHE A 77 12.18 -10.54 16.81
N PRO A 78 13.33 -9.90 17.15
CA PRO A 78 13.40 -8.96 18.27
C PRO A 78 12.43 -7.77 18.13
N SER A 79 12.15 -7.36 16.89
CA SER A 79 11.24 -6.26 16.59
C SER A 79 10.64 -6.35 15.19
N SER A 80 9.57 -5.56 14.94
CA SER A 80 9.01 -5.40 13.59
C SER A 80 10.00 -4.78 12.59
N ALA A 81 11.00 -4.03 13.06
CA ALA A 81 12.09 -3.53 12.21
C ALA A 81 13.00 -4.65 11.73
N ASP A 82 13.38 -5.57 12.64
CA ASP A 82 14.17 -6.75 12.29
C ASP A 82 13.41 -7.67 11.35
N LEU A 83 12.11 -7.84 11.56
CA LEU A 83 11.22 -8.54 10.63
C LEU A 83 11.28 -7.93 9.22
N CYS A 84 11.11 -6.60 9.10
CA CYS A 84 11.12 -5.92 7.80
C CYS A 84 12.48 -6.02 7.10
N LYS A 85 13.57 -5.96 7.85
CA LYS A 85 14.92 -6.17 7.34
C LYS A 85 15.10 -7.58 6.76
N GLU A 86 14.70 -8.61 7.49
CA GLU A 86 14.77 -10.01 7.05
C GLU A 86 13.92 -10.23 5.79
N ILE A 87 12.69 -9.70 5.76
CA ILE A 87 11.81 -9.79 4.59
C ILE A 87 12.50 -9.17 3.36
N LEU A 88 13.07 -7.97 3.51
CA LEU A 88 13.77 -7.29 2.42
C LEU A 88 14.95 -8.12 1.90
N GLU A 89 15.78 -8.64 2.79
CA GLU A 89 16.96 -9.44 2.43
C GLU A 89 16.58 -10.76 1.73
N LYS A 90 15.52 -11.43 2.16
CA LYS A 90 15.11 -12.74 1.64
C LYS A 90 14.21 -12.67 0.41
N THR A 91 13.43 -11.62 0.28
CA THR A 91 12.38 -11.56 -0.74
C THR A 91 12.52 -10.39 -1.72
N GLY A 92 13.31 -9.37 -1.36
CA GLY A 92 13.38 -8.10 -2.08
C GLY A 92 12.14 -7.21 -1.88
N VAL A 93 11.20 -7.59 -0.99
CA VAL A 93 9.99 -6.80 -0.71
C VAL A 93 10.26 -5.82 0.43
N ALA A 94 10.18 -4.53 0.16
CA ALA A 94 10.33 -3.48 1.14
C ALA A 94 9.01 -3.22 1.87
N LEU A 95 9.02 -3.40 3.20
CA LEU A 95 7.90 -3.11 4.09
C LEU A 95 8.35 -2.10 5.16
N LEU A 96 7.41 -1.39 5.75
CA LEU A 96 7.70 -0.52 6.90
C LEU A 96 7.24 -1.18 8.19
N PRO A 97 8.04 -1.11 9.26
CA PRO A 97 7.71 -1.76 10.52
C PRO A 97 6.48 -1.12 11.16
N GLY A 98 5.63 -1.96 11.77
CA GLY A 98 4.43 -1.48 12.46
C GLY A 98 4.74 -0.50 13.59
N SER A 99 5.92 -0.58 14.21
CA SER A 99 6.36 0.34 15.24
C SER A 99 6.40 1.81 14.80
N ASP A 100 6.66 2.08 13.51
CA ASP A 100 6.67 3.43 12.96
C ASP A 100 5.27 4.06 12.90
N PHE A 101 4.24 3.24 13.12
CA PHE A 101 2.82 3.62 13.13
C PHE A 101 2.18 3.44 14.52
N GLY A 102 3.00 3.41 15.58
CA GLY A 102 2.52 3.31 16.97
C GLY A 102 2.10 1.91 17.41
N ILE A 103 2.36 0.88 16.63
CA ILE A 103 2.12 -0.52 17.00
C ILE A 103 3.28 -1.01 17.90
N ASP A 104 2.99 -1.85 18.89
CA ASP A 104 4.03 -2.44 19.73
C ASP A 104 5.10 -3.09 18.85
N ARG A 105 6.37 -2.71 19.09
CA ARG A 105 7.53 -3.19 18.33
C ARG A 105 7.70 -4.70 18.33
N LYS A 106 7.17 -5.39 19.35
CA LYS A 106 7.22 -6.85 19.48
C LYS A 106 6.17 -7.57 18.63
N ARG A 107 5.16 -6.86 18.15
CA ARG A 107 4.20 -7.43 17.19
C ARG A 107 4.84 -7.50 15.81
N MET A 108 4.78 -8.65 15.20
CA MET A 108 5.35 -8.89 13.86
C MET A 108 4.43 -8.35 12.77
N ILE A 109 4.10 -7.07 12.86
CA ILE A 109 3.25 -6.34 11.91
C ILE A 109 4.11 -5.41 11.07
N ALA A 110 3.80 -5.36 9.78
CA ALA A 110 4.44 -4.43 8.86
C ALA A 110 3.40 -3.75 7.97
N ARG A 111 3.66 -2.49 7.55
CA ARG A 111 2.84 -1.81 6.54
C ARG A 111 3.31 -2.22 5.15
N LEU A 112 2.41 -2.76 4.37
CA LEU A 112 2.58 -3.09 2.97
C LEU A 112 1.86 -2.05 2.10
N SER A 113 2.58 -1.42 1.16
CA SER A 113 2.00 -0.63 0.08
C SER A 113 1.86 -1.50 -1.17
N TYR A 114 0.71 -1.41 -1.86
CA TYR A 114 0.49 -2.15 -3.09
C TYR A 114 0.37 -1.23 -4.32
N THR A 115 1.29 -0.24 -4.39
CA THR A 115 1.30 0.77 -5.47
C THR A 115 2.49 0.64 -6.43
N ASP A 116 3.27 -0.44 -6.35
CA ASP A 116 4.40 -0.68 -7.26
C ASP A 116 3.91 -1.23 -8.61
N PHE A 117 3.25 -0.37 -9.38
CA PHE A 117 2.76 -0.66 -10.72
C PHE A 117 2.69 0.61 -11.58
N ASP A 118 2.64 0.43 -12.90
CA ASP A 118 2.49 1.53 -13.85
C ASP A 118 1.00 1.93 -13.98
N GLY A 119 0.60 2.92 -13.18
CA GLY A 119 -0.79 3.41 -13.13
C GLY A 119 -1.28 3.98 -14.46
N GLU A 120 -0.40 4.60 -15.24
CA GLU A 120 -0.74 5.14 -16.56
C GLU A 120 -1.09 4.02 -17.54
N LYS A 121 -0.27 2.96 -17.59
CA LYS A 121 -0.57 1.79 -18.42
C LYS A 121 -1.85 1.11 -17.98
N PHE A 122 -2.08 0.99 -16.68
CA PHE A 122 -3.30 0.43 -16.15
C PHE A 122 -4.53 1.23 -16.62
N LEU A 123 -4.50 2.56 -16.45
CA LEU A 123 -5.60 3.44 -16.87
C LEU A 123 -5.83 3.43 -18.38
N LYS A 124 -4.77 3.42 -19.20
CA LYS A 124 -4.91 3.41 -20.67
C LYS A 124 -5.51 2.11 -21.21
N ASN A 125 -5.20 0.98 -20.59
CA ASN A 125 -5.55 -0.34 -21.12
C ASN A 125 -6.78 -0.97 -20.46
N THR A 126 -7.31 -0.37 -19.39
CA THR A 126 -8.53 -0.81 -18.73
C THR A 126 -9.65 0.18 -18.98
N SER A 127 -10.47 -0.08 -20.01
CA SER A 127 -11.70 0.70 -20.22
C SER A 127 -12.67 0.50 -19.06
N GLY A 128 -13.38 1.56 -18.65
CA GLY A 128 -14.14 1.65 -17.40
C GLY A 128 -15.17 0.54 -17.09
N SER A 129 -15.62 -0.22 -18.08
CA SER A 129 -16.60 -1.31 -17.92
C SER A 129 -16.00 -2.71 -17.74
N LYS A 130 -14.71 -2.91 -18.06
CA LYS A 130 -14.09 -4.24 -17.95
C LYS A 130 -13.80 -4.57 -16.48
N ASN A 131 -14.20 -5.75 -16.04
CA ASN A 131 -13.72 -6.30 -14.77
C ASN A 131 -12.25 -6.69 -14.93
N LEU A 132 -11.42 -6.21 -14.02
CA LEU A 132 -10.00 -6.56 -13.96
C LEU A 132 -9.85 -7.98 -13.40
N ASP A 133 -9.02 -8.78 -14.07
CA ASP A 133 -8.73 -10.15 -13.68
C ASP A 133 -7.25 -10.34 -13.30
N THR A 134 -6.89 -11.58 -12.94
CA THR A 134 -5.51 -11.91 -12.53
C THR A 134 -4.51 -11.76 -13.69
N ASP A 135 -4.91 -11.92 -14.94
CA ASP A 135 -4.01 -11.78 -16.07
C ASP A 135 -3.73 -10.31 -16.38
N ASP A 136 -4.74 -9.42 -16.16
CA ASP A 136 -4.52 -7.98 -16.18
C ASP A 136 -3.50 -7.57 -15.08
N LEU A 137 -3.60 -8.15 -13.88
CA LEU A 137 -2.64 -7.89 -12.79
C LEU A 137 -1.22 -8.37 -13.14
N LYS A 138 -1.07 -9.55 -13.71
CA LYS A 138 0.25 -10.04 -14.16
C LYS A 138 0.86 -9.13 -15.23
N LYS A 139 0.03 -8.58 -16.10
CA LYS A 139 0.45 -7.72 -17.21
C LYS A 139 0.81 -6.30 -16.76
N TYR A 140 0.00 -5.70 -15.88
CA TYR A 140 0.12 -4.28 -15.53
C TYR A 140 0.67 -4.01 -14.13
N ALA A 141 0.69 -5.03 -13.25
CA ALA A 141 1.25 -4.95 -11.91
C ALA A 141 2.14 -6.18 -11.59
N PRO A 142 3.12 -6.54 -12.46
CA PRO A 142 3.93 -7.75 -12.27
C PRO A 142 4.71 -7.74 -10.95
N ASN A 143 5.20 -6.58 -10.51
CA ASN A 143 5.94 -6.46 -9.25
C ASN A 143 5.06 -6.79 -8.04
N ILE A 144 3.79 -6.40 -8.06
CA ILE A 144 2.82 -6.75 -7.00
C ILE A 144 2.59 -8.27 -6.98
N VAL A 145 2.43 -8.89 -8.13
CA VAL A 145 2.20 -10.34 -8.25
C VAL A 145 3.42 -11.13 -7.75
N ASP A 146 4.62 -10.75 -8.20
CA ASP A 146 5.88 -11.38 -7.81
C ASP A 146 6.18 -11.17 -6.31
N GLY A 147 6.13 -9.92 -5.84
CA GLY A 147 6.40 -9.58 -4.44
C GLY A 147 5.43 -10.28 -3.48
N THR A 148 4.14 -10.31 -3.80
CA THR A 148 3.13 -11.02 -3.01
C THR A 148 3.42 -12.53 -2.95
N THR A 149 3.83 -13.12 -4.09
CA THR A 149 4.17 -14.54 -4.17
C THR A 149 5.39 -14.89 -3.34
N LYS A 150 6.45 -14.08 -3.43
CA LYS A 150 7.68 -14.24 -2.64
C LYS A 150 7.42 -14.10 -1.14
N LEU A 151 6.66 -13.09 -0.75
CA LEU A 151 6.29 -12.84 0.64
C LEU A 151 5.48 -14.01 1.23
N LYS A 152 4.52 -14.54 0.47
CA LYS A 152 3.74 -15.72 0.86
C LYS A 152 4.62 -16.96 1.04
N LYS A 153 5.50 -17.23 0.06
CA LYS A 153 6.41 -18.38 0.11
C LYS A 153 7.35 -18.28 1.31
N TRP A 154 7.90 -17.09 1.57
CA TRP A 154 8.77 -16.84 2.72
C TRP A 154 8.02 -17.08 4.04
N SER A 155 6.83 -16.52 4.20
CA SER A 155 6.03 -16.69 5.42
C SER A 155 5.62 -18.14 5.69
N ASN A 156 5.43 -18.96 4.66
CA ASN A 156 5.11 -20.37 4.82
C ASN A 156 6.33 -21.24 5.19
N ALA A 157 7.53 -20.70 5.05
CA ALA A 157 8.79 -21.36 5.40
C ALA A 157 9.28 -21.05 6.83
N LEU A 158 8.58 -20.17 7.56
CA LEU A 158 8.80 -19.88 8.97
C LEU A 158 8.17 -20.94 9.88
#